data_ac2c16ec8b40b09c93c0e0b152fec720
#
_entry.id   ac2c16ec8b40b09c93c0e0b152fec720
#
_cell.length_a   1.000
_cell.length_b   1.000
_cell.length_c   1.000
_cell.angle_alpha   90.00
_cell.angle_beta   90.00
_cell.angle_gamma   90.00
#
_symmetry.space_group_name_H-M   'P 1'
#
loop_
_entity.id
_entity.type
_entity.pdbx_description
1 polymer ?
#
loop_
_entity_poly.entity_id
_entity_poly.type
_entity_poly.pdbx_seq_one_letter_code
_entity_poly.pdbx_strand_id
1 'polypeptide(L)'
;MSNQVLNRSQVEQLVRASLQRNAVTAGVSSTSSAGPNPLVVNISARHCHLSQASVELLFGKGHQLTPMKDLYMDGQFAAKESVTMIGPRSRVISNLRILGPCRDFDQVELAYTDAISLGFKIPIRNSGDIEGTPGCMLMGPAGFLEMDKGVIRAAPHVHMAPEDAAYYGVENKSY
;
A
#
# COMPACT_ATOMS: atom_id res chain seq x y z
N MET A 1 12.31 -39.77 -25.11
CA MET A 1 11.21 -38.79 -24.98
C MET A 1 11.78 -37.43 -25.30
N SER A 2 11.39 -36.81 -26.41
CA SER A 2 11.96 -35.55 -26.91
C SER A 2 11.42 -34.39 -26.06
N ASN A 3 12.27 -33.74 -25.28
CA ASN A 3 11.95 -32.46 -24.60
C ASN A 3 11.87 -31.36 -25.68
N GLN A 4 10.67 -31.08 -26.16
CA GLN A 4 10.43 -29.98 -27.08
C GLN A 4 10.48 -28.67 -26.27
N VAL A 5 11.57 -27.94 -26.45
CA VAL A 5 11.71 -26.58 -25.86
C VAL A 5 10.80 -25.64 -26.66
N LEU A 6 9.81 -25.07 -25.95
CA LEU A 6 8.90 -24.09 -26.56
C LEU A 6 9.66 -22.81 -26.94
N ASN A 7 9.44 -22.32 -28.14
CA ASN A 7 9.99 -21.03 -28.59
C ASN A 7 9.12 -19.88 -28.03
N ARG A 8 9.64 -18.65 -28.06
CA ARG A 8 8.98 -17.45 -27.52
C ARG A 8 7.57 -17.25 -28.08
N SER A 9 7.38 -17.45 -29.37
CA SER A 9 6.08 -17.28 -30.03
C SER A 9 5.05 -18.30 -29.52
N GLN A 10 5.47 -19.53 -29.28
CA GLN A 10 4.60 -20.58 -28.72
C GLN A 10 4.19 -20.26 -27.25
N VAL A 11 5.14 -19.72 -26.47
CA VAL A 11 4.83 -19.28 -25.10
C VAL A 11 3.84 -18.12 -25.12
N GLU A 12 4.05 -17.11 -25.97
CA GLU A 12 3.13 -15.98 -26.13
C GLU A 12 1.73 -16.43 -26.56
N GLN A 13 1.62 -17.38 -27.48
CA GLN A 13 0.33 -17.93 -27.91
C GLN A 13 -0.38 -18.67 -26.79
N LEU A 14 0.34 -19.47 -26.00
CA LEU A 14 -0.23 -20.19 -24.86
C LEU A 14 -0.72 -19.23 -23.77
N VAL A 15 0.05 -18.17 -23.47
CA VAL A 15 -0.35 -17.13 -22.50
C VAL A 15 -1.59 -16.39 -22.99
N ARG A 16 -1.63 -15.96 -24.27
CA ARG A 16 -2.80 -15.30 -24.86
C ARG A 16 -4.03 -16.20 -24.83
N ALA A 17 -3.90 -17.46 -25.18
CA ALA A 17 -4.99 -18.42 -25.16
C ALA A 17 -5.49 -18.71 -23.74
N SER A 18 -4.60 -18.68 -22.74
CA SER A 18 -4.98 -18.82 -21.31
C SER A 18 -5.73 -17.58 -20.82
N LEU A 19 -5.25 -16.39 -21.15
CA LEU A 19 -5.90 -15.14 -20.79
C LEU A 19 -7.27 -14.98 -21.46
N GLN A 20 -7.39 -15.37 -22.74
CA GLN A 20 -8.69 -15.35 -23.46
C GLN A 20 -9.69 -16.35 -22.87
N ARG A 21 -9.26 -17.55 -22.48
CA ARG A 21 -10.14 -18.50 -21.79
C ARG A 21 -10.66 -17.94 -20.46
N ASN A 22 -9.82 -17.28 -19.69
CA ASN A 22 -10.24 -16.65 -18.45
C ASN A 22 -11.15 -15.43 -18.69
N ALA A 23 -10.97 -14.71 -19.82
CA ALA A 23 -11.85 -13.61 -20.20
C ALA A 23 -13.22 -14.08 -20.71
N VAL A 24 -13.29 -15.21 -21.39
CA VAL A 24 -14.56 -15.80 -21.88
C VAL A 24 -15.39 -16.40 -20.73
N THR A 25 -14.74 -16.91 -19.68
CA THR A 25 -15.45 -17.30 -18.45
C THR A 25 -15.89 -16.09 -17.61
N ALA A 26 -15.34 -14.91 -17.84
CA ALA A 26 -15.79 -13.64 -17.24
C ALA A 26 -16.92 -12.94 -18.03
N GLY A 27 -17.33 -13.49 -19.17
CA GLY A 27 -18.47 -13.05 -19.97
C GLY A 27 -19.80 -13.57 -19.43
N VAL A 28 -20.05 -13.44 -18.14
CA VAL A 28 -21.38 -13.68 -17.55
C VAL A 28 -22.18 -12.40 -17.67
N SER A 29 -23.28 -12.50 -18.44
CA SER A 29 -24.38 -11.56 -18.45
C SER A 29 -24.59 -10.91 -17.08
N SER A 30 -24.64 -9.60 -17.05
CA SER A 30 -25.09 -8.81 -15.90
C SER A 30 -26.57 -9.07 -15.61
N THR A 31 -26.87 -10.19 -14.99
CA THR A 31 -28.03 -10.28 -14.11
C THR A 31 -27.54 -9.80 -12.76
N SER A 32 -28.01 -8.65 -12.32
CA SER A 32 -27.79 -8.12 -10.98
C SER A 32 -28.35 -9.11 -9.95
N SER A 33 -27.58 -10.14 -9.61
CA SER A 33 -27.76 -10.83 -8.37
C SER A 33 -27.09 -9.96 -7.31
N ALA A 34 -27.89 -9.38 -6.43
CA ALA A 34 -27.42 -8.62 -5.26
C ALA A 34 -26.67 -9.57 -4.30
N GLY A 35 -25.49 -10.00 -4.73
CA GLY A 35 -24.51 -10.64 -3.88
C GLY A 35 -23.41 -9.61 -3.61
N PRO A 36 -22.76 -9.66 -2.45
CA PRO A 36 -21.71 -8.73 -2.10
C PRO A 36 -20.56 -8.87 -3.08
N ASN A 37 -19.82 -7.79 -3.25
CA ASN A 37 -18.56 -7.83 -3.95
C ASN A 37 -17.66 -8.90 -3.31
N PRO A 38 -17.03 -9.76 -4.12
CA PRO A 38 -16.09 -10.72 -3.56
C PRO A 38 -15.01 -9.97 -2.80
N LEU A 39 -14.64 -10.48 -1.62
CA LEU A 39 -13.59 -9.89 -0.81
C LEU A 39 -12.27 -9.89 -1.60
N VAL A 40 -11.82 -8.73 -2.01
CA VAL A 40 -10.58 -8.58 -2.77
C VAL A 40 -9.42 -8.44 -1.81
N VAL A 41 -8.49 -9.39 -1.86
CA VAL A 41 -7.26 -9.34 -1.06
C VAL A 41 -6.15 -8.70 -1.88
N ASN A 42 -5.62 -7.60 -1.39
CA ASN A 42 -4.45 -6.91 -1.93
C ASN A 42 -3.30 -6.96 -0.94
N ILE A 43 -2.08 -7.00 -1.46
CA ILE A 43 -0.90 -6.84 -0.63
C ILE A 43 -0.66 -5.35 -0.46
N SER A 44 -0.72 -4.87 0.80
CA SER A 44 -0.29 -3.51 1.12
C SER A 44 1.23 -3.43 0.95
N ALA A 45 1.65 -2.72 -0.10
CA ALA A 45 3.04 -2.38 -0.29
C ALA A 45 3.47 -1.30 0.72
N ARG A 46 4.79 -1.06 0.78
CA ARG A 46 5.36 0.06 1.55
C ARG A 46 4.67 1.39 1.20
N HIS A 47 4.33 2.15 2.21
CA HIS A 47 3.73 3.48 2.09
C HIS A 47 3.97 4.29 3.38
N CYS A 48 3.59 5.55 3.35
CA CYS A 48 3.60 6.40 4.54
C CYS A 48 2.32 7.22 4.66
N HIS A 49 2.03 7.60 5.88
CA HIS A 49 1.03 8.60 6.25
C HIS A 49 1.76 9.75 6.91
N LEU A 50 1.43 10.96 6.53
CA LEU A 50 2.12 12.16 7.01
C LEU A 50 1.12 13.18 7.56
N SER A 51 1.61 13.98 8.49
CA SER A 51 0.91 15.16 8.96
C SER A 51 0.98 16.27 7.90
N GLN A 52 0.07 17.23 7.96
CA GLN A 52 0.10 18.39 7.06
C GLN A 52 1.40 19.18 7.18
N ALA A 53 1.92 19.34 8.39
CA ALA A 53 3.18 20.01 8.63
C ALA A 53 4.36 19.31 7.96
N SER A 54 4.40 17.97 8.01
CA SER A 54 5.42 17.16 7.37
C SER A 54 5.31 17.20 5.84
N VAL A 55 4.09 17.22 5.29
CA VAL A 55 3.86 17.42 3.86
C VAL A 55 4.39 18.80 3.41
N GLU A 56 4.12 19.86 4.16
CA GLU A 56 4.64 21.19 3.82
C GLU A 56 6.18 21.27 3.92
N LEU A 57 6.77 20.59 4.88
CA LEU A 57 8.23 20.51 5.02
C LEU A 57 8.87 19.81 3.81
N LEU A 58 8.26 18.75 3.32
CA LEU A 58 8.80 17.92 2.24
C LEU A 58 8.50 18.48 0.83
N PHE A 59 7.38 19.17 0.65
CA PHE A 59 6.91 19.61 -0.66
C PHE A 59 6.80 21.15 -0.80
N GLY A 60 6.93 21.88 0.29
CA GLY A 60 6.83 23.33 0.33
C GLY A 60 5.57 23.81 1.05
N LYS A 61 5.65 25.02 1.61
CA LYS A 61 4.59 25.64 2.39
C LYS A 61 3.27 25.72 1.61
N GLY A 62 2.19 25.31 2.22
CA GLY A 62 0.84 25.31 1.64
C GLY A 62 0.57 24.14 0.68
N HIS A 63 1.52 23.23 0.49
CA HIS A 63 1.32 22.07 -0.36
C HIS A 63 0.23 21.15 0.21
N GLN A 64 -0.67 20.70 -0.67
CA GLN A 64 -1.72 19.73 -0.35
C GLN A 64 -1.48 18.45 -1.14
N LEU A 65 -1.77 17.29 -0.52
CA LEU A 65 -1.69 16.02 -1.23
C LEU A 65 -2.69 15.97 -2.38
N THR A 66 -2.22 15.54 -3.54
CA THR A 66 -3.04 15.41 -4.76
C THR A 66 -3.55 13.98 -4.91
N PRO A 67 -4.86 13.72 -4.84
CA PRO A 67 -5.39 12.38 -5.07
C PRO A 67 -5.01 11.84 -6.45
N MET A 68 -4.57 10.60 -6.49
CA MET A 68 -4.23 9.86 -7.70
C MET A 68 -5.15 8.65 -7.90
N LYS A 69 -5.46 7.94 -6.82
CA LYS A 69 -6.30 6.74 -6.85
C LYS A 69 -7.00 6.60 -5.50
N ASP A 70 -8.31 6.45 -5.52
CA ASP A 70 -9.09 6.15 -4.32
C ASP A 70 -8.74 4.78 -3.75
N LEU A 71 -8.78 4.67 -2.44
CA LEU A 71 -8.61 3.43 -1.70
C LEU A 71 -9.97 2.87 -1.27
N TYR A 72 -9.95 1.68 -0.68
CA TYR A 72 -11.16 0.97 -0.26
C TYR A 72 -11.96 1.67 0.84
N MET A 73 -11.33 2.53 1.61
CA MET A 73 -11.98 3.31 2.66
C MET A 73 -12.36 4.69 2.12
N ASP A 74 -13.59 5.11 2.37
CA ASP A 74 -14.11 6.40 1.94
C ASP A 74 -13.22 7.56 2.38
N GLY A 75 -12.93 8.44 1.44
CA GLY A 75 -12.08 9.61 1.66
C GLY A 75 -10.59 9.32 1.74
N GLN A 76 -10.15 8.07 1.67
CA GLN A 76 -8.73 7.72 1.60
C GLN A 76 -8.26 7.53 0.16
N PHE A 77 -7.04 7.95 -0.12
CA PHE A 77 -6.47 7.90 -1.46
C PHE A 77 -4.95 7.68 -1.44
N ALA A 78 -4.42 7.11 -2.50
CA ALA A 78 -3.01 7.18 -2.80
C ALA A 78 -2.72 8.53 -3.47
N ALA A 79 -1.78 9.30 -2.92
CA ALA A 79 -1.42 10.60 -3.45
C ALA A 79 -0.50 10.47 -4.68
N LYS A 80 -0.42 11.51 -5.50
CA LYS A 80 0.61 11.62 -6.56
C LYS A 80 2.00 11.77 -5.94
N GLU A 81 2.08 12.41 -4.79
CA GLU A 81 3.29 12.66 -4.05
C GLU A 81 3.90 11.35 -3.55
N SER A 82 5.22 11.32 -3.58
CA SER A 82 6.04 10.24 -3.02
C SER A 82 7.34 10.83 -2.47
N VAL A 83 7.92 10.13 -1.53
CA VAL A 83 9.17 10.53 -0.88
C VAL A 83 10.24 9.44 -1.02
N THR A 84 11.47 9.81 -0.76
CA THR A 84 12.58 8.86 -0.60
C THR A 84 12.82 8.64 0.88
N MET A 85 12.77 7.38 1.32
CA MET A 85 13.09 6.97 2.68
C MET A 85 14.55 6.55 2.76
N ILE A 86 15.25 6.99 3.79
CA ILE A 86 16.65 6.65 4.10
C ILE A 86 16.67 5.87 5.41
N GLY A 87 17.22 4.67 5.36
CA GLY A 87 17.37 3.80 6.51
C GLY A 87 18.76 3.88 7.18
N PRO A 88 18.91 3.29 8.37
CA PRO A 88 20.14 3.37 9.18
C PRO A 88 21.38 2.75 8.52
N ARG A 89 21.23 1.93 7.48
CA ARG A 89 22.34 1.40 6.67
C ARG A 89 22.69 2.26 5.46
N SER A 90 22.25 3.52 5.41
CA SER A 90 22.42 4.41 4.25
C SER A 90 21.83 3.83 2.96
N ARG A 91 20.91 2.89 3.08
CA ARG A 91 20.11 2.40 1.95
C ARG A 91 18.83 3.18 1.84
N VAL A 92 18.33 3.29 0.63
CA VAL A 92 17.16 4.11 0.32
C VAL A 92 16.05 3.30 -0.34
N ILE A 93 14.83 3.72 -0.09
CA ILE A 93 13.65 3.33 -0.85
C ILE A 93 13.13 4.59 -1.52
N SER A 94 13.21 4.64 -2.84
CA SER A 94 12.63 5.72 -3.64
C SER A 94 11.14 5.46 -3.91
N ASN A 95 10.41 6.54 -4.18
CA ASN A 95 9.00 6.49 -4.54
C ASN A 95 8.11 5.82 -3.46
N LEU A 96 8.44 6.04 -2.18
CA LEU A 96 7.58 5.65 -1.08
C LEU A 96 6.29 6.47 -1.18
N ARG A 97 5.16 5.80 -1.43
CA ARG A 97 3.88 6.45 -1.69
C ARG A 97 3.30 7.05 -0.42
N ILE A 98 2.80 8.28 -0.52
CA ILE A 98 2.02 8.89 0.55
C ILE A 98 0.56 8.51 0.36
N LEU A 99 -0.08 8.05 1.45
CA LEU A 99 -1.51 7.84 1.49
C LEU A 99 -2.18 9.00 2.25
N GLY A 100 -3.18 9.59 1.62
CA GLY A 100 -3.98 10.67 2.17
C GLY A 100 -5.34 10.17 2.68
N PRO A 101 -6.04 11.04 3.39
CA PRO A 101 -5.67 12.42 3.76
C PRO A 101 -4.54 12.47 4.80
N CYS A 102 -3.99 13.69 5.05
CA CYS A 102 -3.01 13.90 6.12
C CYS A 102 -3.58 13.45 7.47
N ARG A 103 -2.70 12.94 8.33
CA ARG A 103 -3.02 12.51 9.70
C ARG A 103 -2.42 13.48 10.72
N ASP A 104 -2.69 13.25 12.00
CA ASP A 104 -2.10 14.02 13.09
C ASP A 104 -0.69 13.53 13.48
N PHE A 105 -0.19 12.48 12.84
CA PHE A 105 1.11 11.86 13.08
C PHE A 105 1.74 11.34 11.80
N ASP A 106 3.05 11.14 11.84
CA ASP A 106 3.82 10.58 10.74
C ASP A 106 4.08 9.08 11.00
N GLN A 107 3.85 8.24 9.99
CA GLN A 107 4.02 6.80 10.07
C GLN A 107 4.50 6.23 8.73
N VAL A 108 5.43 5.28 8.79
CA VAL A 108 5.88 4.50 7.65
C VAL A 108 5.57 3.03 7.89
N GLU A 109 4.90 2.41 6.93
CA GLU A 109 4.61 0.99 6.94
C GLU A 109 5.49 0.26 5.93
N LEU A 110 6.23 -0.75 6.41
CA LEU A 110 7.17 -1.53 5.61
C LEU A 110 6.87 -3.03 5.69
N ALA A 111 7.19 -3.73 4.61
CA ALA A 111 7.38 -5.18 4.68
C ALA A 111 8.68 -5.49 5.45
N TYR A 112 8.79 -6.68 6.04
CA TYR A 112 10.03 -7.09 6.71
C TYR A 112 11.23 -7.12 5.79
N THR A 113 11.04 -7.52 4.54
CA THR A 113 12.12 -7.52 3.53
C THR A 113 12.67 -6.12 3.28
N ASP A 114 11.81 -5.11 3.22
CA ASP A 114 12.23 -3.71 3.08
C ASP A 114 12.95 -3.23 4.35
N ALA A 115 12.38 -3.52 5.52
CA ALA A 115 12.98 -3.15 6.80
C ALA A 115 14.38 -3.76 6.99
N ILE A 116 14.54 -5.04 6.72
CA ILE A 116 15.85 -5.73 6.78
C ILE A 116 16.84 -5.11 5.80
N SER A 117 16.40 -4.82 4.58
CA SER A 117 17.23 -4.17 3.56
C SER A 117 17.73 -2.81 4.02
N LEU A 118 16.87 -2.00 4.61
CA LEU A 118 17.19 -0.67 5.14
C LEU A 118 17.98 -0.72 6.46
N GLY A 119 17.95 -1.86 7.17
CA GLY A 119 18.63 -2.06 8.44
C GLY A 119 17.80 -1.80 9.68
N PHE A 120 16.47 -1.77 9.53
CA PHE A 120 15.53 -1.63 10.65
C PHE A 120 15.20 -2.96 11.32
N LYS A 121 14.97 -2.86 12.63
CA LYS A 121 14.23 -3.85 13.41
C LYS A 121 12.87 -3.23 13.76
N ILE A 122 11.85 -3.51 12.99
CA ILE A 122 10.52 -2.93 13.18
C ILE A 122 9.61 -3.88 13.93
N PRO A 123 8.78 -3.38 14.86
CA PRO A 123 7.73 -4.17 15.49
C PRO A 123 6.51 -4.29 14.59
N ILE A 124 5.68 -5.31 14.86
CA ILE A 124 4.31 -5.36 14.36
C ILE A 124 3.46 -4.48 15.27
N ARG A 125 2.73 -3.54 14.68
CA ARG A 125 1.84 -2.61 15.38
C ARG A 125 0.55 -2.41 14.61
N ASN A 126 -0.52 -2.08 15.31
CA ASN A 126 -1.69 -1.50 14.67
C ASN A 126 -1.34 -0.10 14.13
N SER A 127 -1.95 0.29 13.02
CA SER A 127 -1.75 1.63 12.46
C SER A 127 -2.12 2.68 13.52
N GLY A 128 -1.23 3.63 13.75
CA GLY A 128 -1.32 4.65 14.80
C GLY A 128 -0.60 4.31 16.10
N ASP A 129 -0.28 3.06 16.37
CA ASP A 129 0.52 2.67 17.54
C ASP A 129 2.02 2.77 17.21
N ILE A 130 2.55 3.98 17.35
CA ILE A 130 3.92 4.32 16.94
C ILE A 130 4.89 4.50 18.10
N GLU A 131 4.44 4.39 19.35
CA GLU A 131 5.32 4.59 20.50
C GLU A 131 6.38 3.48 20.61
N GLY A 132 7.63 3.91 20.87
CA GLY A 132 8.77 3.00 20.99
C GLY A 132 9.18 2.31 19.69
N THR A 133 8.72 2.81 18.55
CA THR A 133 9.10 2.31 17.23
C THR A 133 10.29 3.09 16.67
N PRO A 134 11.06 2.55 15.72
CA PRO A 134 12.16 3.28 15.09
C PRO A 134 11.69 4.51 14.33
N GLY A 135 12.56 5.52 14.26
CA GLY A 135 12.44 6.64 13.35
C GLY A 135 13.16 6.41 12.02
N CYS A 136 13.03 7.36 11.11
CA CYS A 136 13.71 7.35 9.82
C CYS A 136 13.85 8.77 9.26
N MET A 137 14.58 8.90 8.15
CA MET A 137 14.62 10.14 7.39
C MET A 137 13.81 9.99 6.10
N LEU A 138 12.95 10.96 5.83
CA LEU A 138 12.24 11.09 4.56
C LEU A 138 12.74 12.32 3.83
N MET A 139 12.87 12.22 2.51
CA MET A 139 13.31 13.30 1.64
C MET A 139 12.25 13.54 0.55
N GLY A 140 11.84 14.77 0.42
CA GLY A 140 10.98 15.30 -0.63
C GLY A 140 11.70 16.34 -1.49
N PRO A 141 11.02 16.93 -2.48
CA PRO A 141 11.62 17.88 -3.39
C PRO A 141 12.00 19.22 -2.75
N ALA A 142 11.36 19.61 -1.64
CA ALA A 142 11.60 20.89 -0.96
C ALA A 142 12.42 20.77 0.32
N GLY A 143 12.55 19.56 0.88
CA GLY A 143 13.26 19.35 2.13
C GLY A 143 13.28 17.91 2.58
N PHE A 144 13.66 17.74 3.83
CA PHE A 144 13.71 16.42 4.48
C PHE A 144 13.06 16.49 5.86
N LEU A 145 12.54 15.37 6.29
CA LEU A 145 11.91 15.15 7.60
C LEU A 145 12.69 14.07 8.33
N GLU A 146 13.18 14.38 9.52
CA GLU A 146 13.69 13.41 10.46
C GLU A 146 12.58 13.00 11.42
N MET A 147 12.20 11.72 11.39
CA MET A 147 11.20 11.14 12.26
C MET A 147 11.89 10.42 13.41
N ASP A 148 11.54 10.73 14.64
CA ASP A 148 12.07 10.05 15.83
C ASP A 148 11.47 8.64 16.00
N LYS A 149 10.25 8.43 15.52
CA LYS A 149 9.47 7.20 15.62
C LYS A 149 8.50 7.08 14.45
N GLY A 150 7.84 5.95 14.32
CA GLY A 150 6.74 5.77 13.36
C GLY A 150 7.01 4.72 12.28
N VAL A 151 8.17 4.03 12.28
CA VAL A 151 8.42 2.95 11.32
C VAL A 151 7.93 1.62 11.90
N ILE A 152 6.92 1.04 11.26
CA ILE A 152 6.26 -0.18 11.71
C ILE A 152 6.11 -1.19 10.57
N ARG A 153 5.83 -2.43 10.93
CA ARG A 153 5.06 -3.34 10.11
C ARG A 153 3.62 -3.33 10.61
N ALA A 154 2.67 -2.95 9.76
CA ALA A 154 1.27 -3.01 10.14
C ALA A 154 0.86 -4.45 10.47
N ALA A 155 0.12 -4.64 11.54
CA ALA A 155 -0.53 -5.91 11.84
C ALA A 155 -1.44 -6.30 10.68
N PRO A 156 -1.54 -7.60 10.34
CA PRO A 156 -2.47 -8.04 9.29
C PRO A 156 -3.89 -7.56 9.60
N HIS A 157 -4.50 -6.88 8.64
CA HIS A 157 -5.84 -6.34 8.78
C HIS A 157 -6.54 -6.29 7.42
N VAL A 158 -7.85 -6.18 7.45
CA VAL A 158 -8.69 -6.04 6.26
C VAL A 158 -9.41 -4.71 6.34
N HIS A 159 -9.29 -3.90 5.28
CA HIS A 159 -10.15 -2.74 5.09
C HIS A 159 -11.44 -3.19 4.42
N MET A 160 -12.57 -2.81 5.00
CA MET A 160 -13.88 -3.24 4.57
C MET A 160 -14.86 -2.09 4.64
N ALA A 161 -15.69 -1.93 3.62
CA ALA A 161 -16.78 -0.96 3.66
C ALA A 161 -17.84 -1.38 4.69
N PRO A 162 -18.57 -0.45 5.31
CA PRO A 162 -19.57 -0.78 6.32
C PRO A 162 -20.61 -1.80 5.84
N GLU A 163 -21.06 -1.70 4.59
CA GLU A 163 -22.01 -2.65 3.99
C GLU A 163 -21.43 -4.06 3.83
N ASP A 164 -20.16 -4.17 3.45
CA ASP A 164 -19.46 -5.45 3.34
C ASP A 164 -19.24 -6.07 4.73
N ALA A 165 -18.88 -5.25 5.72
CA ALA A 165 -18.74 -5.70 7.11
C ALA A 165 -20.05 -6.25 7.66
N ALA A 166 -21.17 -5.57 7.42
CA ALA A 166 -22.50 -6.02 7.80
C ALA A 166 -22.87 -7.34 7.10
N TYR A 167 -22.56 -7.44 5.80
CA TYR A 167 -22.82 -8.68 5.04
C TYR A 167 -22.02 -9.87 5.59
N TYR A 168 -20.72 -9.69 5.88
CA TYR A 168 -19.88 -10.75 6.42
C TYR A 168 -20.07 -10.99 7.93
N GLY A 169 -20.91 -10.19 8.60
CA GLY A 169 -21.17 -10.28 10.03
C GLY A 169 -19.94 -10.01 10.90
N VAL A 170 -19.05 -9.13 10.44
CA VAL A 170 -17.83 -8.75 11.17
C VAL A 170 -17.96 -7.33 11.72
N GLU A 171 -17.41 -7.12 12.91
CA GLU A 171 -17.35 -5.82 13.55
C GLU A 171 -15.95 -5.22 13.43
N ASN A 172 -15.86 -3.89 13.58
CA ASN A 172 -14.58 -3.22 13.57
C ASN A 172 -13.69 -3.74 14.70
N LYS A 173 -12.45 -4.11 14.35
CA LYS A 173 -11.47 -4.74 15.27
C LYS A 173 -11.87 -6.12 15.79
N SER A 174 -12.74 -6.85 15.11
CA SER A 174 -12.91 -8.29 15.36
C SER A 174 -11.66 -9.06 14.88
N TYR A 175 -11.33 -10.16 15.61
CA TYR A 175 -10.17 -11.02 15.37
C TYR A 175 -10.61 -12.41 14.98
#